data_bf9e6d200c14128af663c088f947ce1e
#
_entry.id   bf9e6d200c14128af663c088f947ce1e
#
_cell.length_a   1.000
_cell.length_b   1.000
_cell.length_c   1.000
_cell.angle_alpha   90.00
_cell.angle_beta   90.00
_cell.angle_gamma   90.00
#
_symmetry.space_group_name_H-M   'P 1'
#
loop_
_entity.id
_entity.type
_entity.pdbx_description
1 polymer ?
#
loop_
_entity_poly.entity_id
_entity_poly.type
_entity_poly.pdbx_seq_one_letter_code
_entity_poly.pdbx_strand_id
1 'polypeptide(L)'
;MAKIITAAEAADLIRDGMTLGVSGFGAFASPDCVMEAMSRKFKEQNTPRDLTIVSGVAPGDFVEDGCGLSKIRDEGIIKTLIASHLRMSPAIGRACSENKIAAFSMPLGVYGQLLNAIGSKRPGIITHVGLNTYADPRQDGCKMNELAKADGREMVELIHVSGKDYLFYKAFHIDACILHASYADTEGNISLQNEPVHGDLL
;
A
#
# COMPACT_ATOMS: atom_id res chain seq x y z
N MET A 1 16.04 -4.70 -21.10
CA MET A 1 15.94 -3.28 -21.45
C MET A 1 14.57 -2.77 -20.99
N ALA A 2 14.53 -1.75 -20.17
CA ALA A 2 13.27 -1.15 -19.70
C ALA A 2 12.53 -0.47 -20.87
N LYS A 3 11.20 -0.50 -20.81
CA LYS A 3 10.36 0.15 -21.83
C LYS A 3 9.91 1.52 -21.30
N ILE A 4 10.12 2.57 -22.07
CA ILE A 4 9.54 3.91 -21.78
C ILE A 4 8.12 3.91 -22.31
N ILE A 5 7.16 4.21 -21.44
CA ILE A 5 5.73 4.26 -21.73
C ILE A 5 5.10 5.51 -21.11
N THR A 6 3.94 5.89 -21.60
CA THR A 6 3.14 6.99 -21.04
C THR A 6 2.42 6.54 -19.76
N ALA A 7 1.95 7.49 -18.95
CA ALA A 7 1.13 7.21 -17.77
C ALA A 7 -0.18 6.47 -18.13
N ALA A 8 -0.76 6.74 -19.31
CA ALA A 8 -1.94 6.03 -19.79
C ALA A 8 -1.62 4.56 -20.10
N GLU A 9 -0.55 4.29 -20.84
CA GLU A 9 -0.10 2.93 -21.10
C GLU A 9 0.28 2.19 -19.81
N ALA A 10 0.84 2.89 -18.81
CA ALA A 10 1.10 2.30 -17.49
C ALA A 10 -0.19 1.92 -16.76
N ALA A 11 -1.21 2.79 -16.81
CA ALA A 11 -2.53 2.50 -16.26
C ALA A 11 -3.22 1.33 -16.97
N ASP A 12 -2.92 1.09 -18.25
CA ASP A 12 -3.46 -0.07 -19.00
C ASP A 12 -2.86 -1.41 -18.55
N LEU A 13 -1.70 -1.40 -17.91
CA LEU A 13 -1.12 -2.59 -17.32
C LEU A 13 -1.79 -3.00 -16.00
N ILE A 14 -2.45 -2.06 -15.32
CA ILE A 14 -3.13 -2.31 -14.06
C ILE A 14 -4.53 -2.90 -14.35
N ARG A 15 -4.78 -4.10 -13.83
CA ARG A 15 -6.00 -4.87 -14.01
C ARG A 15 -6.80 -4.96 -12.73
N ASP A 16 -8.07 -5.27 -12.86
CA ASP A 16 -8.99 -5.47 -11.75
C ASP A 16 -8.45 -6.51 -10.76
N GLY A 17 -8.63 -6.26 -9.48
CA GLY A 17 -8.25 -7.17 -8.40
C GLY A 17 -6.75 -7.27 -8.09
N MET A 18 -5.87 -6.57 -8.81
CA MET A 18 -4.44 -6.59 -8.54
C MET A 18 -4.09 -6.03 -7.16
N THR A 19 -3.05 -6.57 -6.57
CA THR A 19 -2.34 -5.98 -5.42
C THR A 19 -1.25 -5.06 -5.94
N LEU A 20 -1.39 -3.77 -5.69
CA LEU A 20 -0.54 -2.71 -6.23
C LEU A 20 0.24 -2.03 -5.11
N GLY A 21 1.58 -2.12 -5.16
CA GLY A 21 2.46 -1.31 -4.32
C GLY A 21 2.52 0.13 -4.83
N VAL A 22 2.36 1.10 -3.94
CA VAL A 22 2.36 2.53 -4.27
C VAL A 22 3.35 3.26 -3.38
N SER A 23 4.34 3.94 -4.00
CA SER A 23 5.27 4.79 -3.26
C SER A 23 4.62 6.09 -2.80
N GLY A 24 5.25 6.74 -1.84
CA GLY A 24 4.89 8.08 -1.38
C GLY A 24 4.89 8.21 0.14
N PHE A 25 5.35 9.36 0.60
CA PHE A 25 5.27 9.79 2.00
C PHE A 25 4.82 11.25 2.05
N GLY A 26 3.64 11.51 2.60
CA GLY A 26 3.04 12.83 2.45
C GLY A 26 2.77 13.12 0.98
N ALA A 27 3.12 14.33 0.54
CA ALA A 27 3.04 14.75 -0.83
C ALA A 27 4.28 14.36 -1.68
N PHE A 28 5.28 13.71 -1.07
CA PHE A 28 6.56 13.43 -1.73
C PHE A 28 6.59 12.01 -2.32
N ALA A 29 7.35 11.86 -3.40
CA ALA A 29 7.59 10.59 -4.09
C ALA A 29 6.30 9.83 -4.46
N SER A 30 5.20 10.55 -4.71
CA SER A 30 3.92 9.98 -5.10
C SER A 30 3.81 9.88 -6.63
N PRO A 31 3.42 8.74 -7.20
CA PRO A 31 3.32 8.53 -8.65
C PRO A 31 2.00 9.07 -9.21
N ASP A 32 1.69 10.34 -8.94
CA ASP A 32 0.40 10.99 -9.22
C ASP A 32 -0.03 10.87 -10.69
N CYS A 33 0.91 11.02 -11.65
CA CYS A 33 0.58 10.93 -13.07
C CYS A 33 -0.06 9.59 -13.46
N VAL A 34 0.44 8.48 -12.91
CA VAL A 34 -0.11 7.15 -13.18
C VAL A 34 -1.45 6.99 -12.47
N MET A 35 -1.57 7.43 -11.22
CA MET A 35 -2.84 7.38 -10.47
C MET A 35 -3.93 8.24 -11.12
N GLU A 36 -3.60 9.43 -11.65
CA GLU A 36 -4.54 10.24 -12.43
C GLU A 36 -4.99 9.54 -13.73
N ALA A 37 -4.07 8.85 -14.40
CA ALA A 37 -4.42 8.05 -15.58
C ALA A 37 -5.34 6.87 -15.22
N MET A 38 -5.09 6.20 -14.07
CA MET A 38 -5.97 5.15 -13.56
C MET A 38 -7.37 5.67 -13.23
N SER A 39 -7.48 6.83 -12.55
CA SER A 39 -8.77 7.45 -12.23
C SER A 39 -9.54 7.82 -13.50
N ARG A 40 -8.86 8.38 -14.51
CA ARG A 40 -9.46 8.71 -15.81
C ARG A 40 -9.99 7.46 -16.51
N LYS A 41 -9.18 6.42 -16.60
CA LYS A 41 -9.56 5.14 -17.18
C LYS A 41 -10.75 4.52 -16.45
N PHE A 42 -10.77 4.59 -15.12
CA PHE A 42 -11.91 4.09 -14.34
C PHE A 42 -13.21 4.84 -14.67
N LYS A 43 -13.17 6.17 -14.79
CA LYS A 43 -14.34 6.97 -15.16
C LYS A 43 -14.87 6.67 -16.55
N GLU A 44 -13.99 6.35 -17.49
CA GLU A 44 -14.34 6.04 -18.89
C GLU A 44 -14.75 4.59 -19.11
N GLN A 45 -14.11 3.64 -18.41
CA GLN A 45 -14.18 2.21 -18.71
C GLN A 45 -14.58 1.33 -17.51
N ASN A 46 -14.73 1.93 -16.31
CA ASN A 46 -15.00 1.24 -15.05
C ASN A 46 -13.92 0.20 -14.68
N THR A 47 -12.66 0.47 -15.06
CA THR A 47 -11.46 -0.32 -14.76
C THR A 47 -10.25 0.61 -14.63
N PRO A 48 -9.22 0.34 -13.75
CA PRO A 48 -9.12 -0.81 -12.84
C PRO A 48 -10.05 -0.66 -11.63
N ARG A 49 -10.52 -1.78 -11.11
CA ARG A 49 -11.37 -1.83 -9.92
C ARG A 49 -10.92 -2.91 -8.93
N ASP A 50 -11.47 -2.83 -7.74
CA ASP A 50 -11.26 -3.82 -6.67
C ASP A 50 -9.78 -4.03 -6.29
N LEU A 51 -8.96 -3.01 -6.44
CA LEU A 51 -7.53 -3.09 -6.15
C LEU A 51 -7.26 -3.28 -4.65
N THR A 52 -6.22 -4.04 -4.34
CA THR A 52 -5.55 -3.98 -3.03
C THR A 52 -4.37 -3.04 -3.14
N ILE A 53 -4.43 -1.91 -2.45
CA ILE A 53 -3.32 -0.94 -2.39
C ILE A 53 -2.44 -1.25 -1.18
N VAL A 54 -1.14 -1.30 -1.41
CA VAL A 54 -0.10 -1.52 -0.39
C VAL A 54 0.82 -0.31 -0.39
N SER A 55 0.89 0.40 0.73
CA SER A 55 1.73 1.60 0.86
C SER A 55 2.22 1.76 2.29
N GLY A 56 3.41 2.33 2.49
CA GLY A 56 3.96 2.59 3.82
C GLY A 56 3.06 3.47 4.68
N VAL A 57 2.53 4.51 4.06
CA VAL A 57 1.45 5.35 4.56
C VAL A 57 0.44 5.52 3.43
N ALA A 58 -0.77 5.98 3.68
CA ALA A 58 -1.66 6.39 2.59
C ALA A 58 -1.18 7.77 2.10
N PRO A 59 -0.32 7.86 1.05
CA PRO A 59 0.30 9.12 0.66
C PRO A 59 -0.75 10.15 0.24
N GLY A 60 -0.50 11.41 0.59
CA GLY A 60 -1.39 12.54 0.33
C GLY A 60 -0.90 13.79 1.05
N ASP A 61 -1.51 14.91 0.79
CA ASP A 61 -1.15 16.25 1.29
C ASP A 61 -2.14 16.80 2.32
N PHE A 62 -2.94 15.95 2.94
CA PHE A 62 -4.02 16.30 3.87
C PHE A 62 -5.16 17.10 3.22
N VAL A 63 -5.19 17.17 1.89
CA VAL A 63 -6.25 17.83 1.12
C VAL A 63 -7.17 16.78 0.51
N GLU A 64 -8.47 17.05 0.47
CA GLU A 64 -9.49 16.11 -0.01
C GLU A 64 -9.26 15.68 -1.47
N ASP A 65 -9.01 16.67 -2.33
CA ASP A 65 -8.76 16.50 -3.76
C ASP A 65 -7.26 16.65 -4.09
N GLY A 66 -6.40 16.35 -3.12
CA GLY A 66 -4.96 16.54 -3.20
C GLY A 66 -4.22 15.50 -4.01
N CYS A 67 -2.94 15.33 -3.69
CA CYS A 67 -2.06 14.35 -4.32
C CYS A 67 -2.22 12.95 -3.69
N GLY A 68 -1.41 12.02 -4.15
CA GLY A 68 -1.34 10.67 -3.61
C GLY A 68 -2.59 9.85 -3.87
N LEU A 69 -2.99 9.04 -2.89
CA LEU A 69 -4.15 8.16 -3.04
C LEU A 69 -5.47 8.92 -3.24
N SER A 70 -5.54 10.22 -2.92
CA SER A 70 -6.69 11.06 -3.26
C SER A 70 -7.01 11.08 -4.77
N LYS A 71 -6.02 10.82 -5.63
CA LYS A 71 -6.22 10.74 -7.09
C LYS A 71 -7.07 9.54 -7.53
N ILE A 72 -7.07 8.46 -6.75
CA ILE A 72 -7.83 7.23 -7.03
C ILE A 72 -8.93 6.96 -5.99
N ARG A 73 -9.55 8.04 -5.49
CA ARG A 73 -10.59 7.98 -4.45
C ARG A 73 -11.96 7.54 -4.95
N ASP A 74 -12.17 7.45 -6.27
CA ASP A 74 -13.47 7.06 -6.84
C ASP A 74 -13.87 5.67 -6.31
N GLU A 75 -15.11 5.57 -5.85
CA GLU A 75 -15.64 4.34 -5.24
C GLU A 75 -15.60 3.17 -6.22
N GLY A 76 -15.01 2.06 -5.79
CA GLY A 76 -14.82 0.85 -6.60
C GLY A 76 -13.41 0.68 -7.15
N ILE A 77 -12.55 1.70 -7.15
CA ILE A 77 -11.14 1.51 -7.54
C ILE A 77 -10.41 0.70 -6.46
N ILE A 78 -10.48 1.14 -5.20
CA ILE A 78 -9.81 0.50 -4.08
C ILE A 78 -10.82 -0.35 -3.31
N LYS A 79 -10.56 -1.63 -3.21
CA LYS A 79 -11.29 -2.58 -2.36
C LYS A 79 -10.62 -2.73 -1.00
N THR A 80 -9.28 -2.80 -0.99
CA THR A 80 -8.51 -3.04 0.23
C THR A 80 -7.31 -2.10 0.29
N LEU A 81 -7.04 -1.56 1.47
CA LEU A 81 -5.86 -0.76 1.74
C LEU A 81 -5.04 -1.38 2.88
N ILE A 82 -3.76 -1.59 2.64
CA ILE A 82 -2.77 -2.04 3.63
C ILE A 82 -1.75 -0.92 3.79
N ALA A 83 -1.79 -0.21 4.92
CA ALA A 83 -0.90 0.93 5.20
C ALA A 83 -0.64 1.05 6.70
N SER A 84 0.33 1.88 7.11
CA SER A 84 0.56 2.13 8.53
C SER A 84 -0.43 3.13 9.12
N HIS A 85 -0.87 4.12 8.35
CA HIS A 85 -1.93 5.05 8.73
C HIS A 85 -2.58 5.71 7.50
N LEU A 86 -3.75 6.33 7.67
CA LEU A 86 -4.63 6.79 6.59
C LEU A 86 -4.82 8.31 6.56
N ARG A 87 -4.21 9.04 7.47
CA ARG A 87 -4.54 10.44 7.72
C ARG A 87 -4.12 11.40 6.60
N MET A 88 -3.08 11.07 5.84
CA MET A 88 -2.55 11.96 4.80
C MET A 88 -3.47 12.07 3.58
N SER A 89 -4.35 11.10 3.35
CA SER A 89 -5.35 11.09 2.29
C SER A 89 -6.76 11.07 2.90
N PRO A 90 -7.37 12.25 3.19
CA PRO A 90 -8.64 12.33 3.93
C PRO A 90 -9.79 11.60 3.26
N ALA A 91 -9.91 11.67 1.93
CA ALA A 91 -10.95 10.95 1.17
C ALA A 91 -10.88 9.43 1.40
N ILE A 92 -9.66 8.86 1.34
CA ILE A 92 -9.45 7.44 1.57
C ILE A 92 -9.67 7.07 3.03
N GLY A 93 -9.18 7.89 3.97
CA GLY A 93 -9.40 7.69 5.41
C GLY A 93 -10.89 7.66 5.75
N ARG A 94 -11.68 8.55 5.15
CA ARG A 94 -13.15 8.58 5.31
C ARG A 94 -13.80 7.33 4.71
N ALA A 95 -13.43 6.93 3.49
CA ALA A 95 -13.96 5.72 2.87
C ALA A 95 -13.68 4.46 3.71
N CYS A 96 -12.50 4.37 4.35
CA CYS A 96 -12.18 3.31 5.31
C CYS A 96 -13.08 3.38 6.56
N SER A 97 -13.30 4.57 7.12
CA SER A 97 -14.13 4.77 8.31
C SER A 97 -15.62 4.47 8.04
N GLU A 98 -16.07 4.72 6.82
CA GLU A 98 -17.42 4.44 6.34
C GLU A 98 -17.62 2.98 5.87
N ASN A 99 -16.63 2.10 6.08
CA ASN A 99 -16.65 0.71 5.62
C ASN A 99 -16.87 0.57 4.10
N LYS A 100 -16.28 1.45 3.29
CA LYS A 100 -16.26 1.33 1.82
C LYS A 100 -15.00 0.65 1.30
N ILE A 101 -13.91 0.72 2.08
CA ILE A 101 -12.61 0.10 1.80
C ILE A 101 -12.22 -0.74 3.01
N ALA A 102 -11.84 -2.00 2.80
CA ALA A 102 -11.27 -2.85 3.85
C ALA A 102 -9.88 -2.32 4.23
N ALA A 103 -9.70 -1.89 5.47
CA ALA A 103 -8.49 -1.22 5.93
C ALA A 103 -7.68 -2.08 6.91
N PHE A 104 -6.40 -2.28 6.59
CA PHE A 104 -5.43 -2.95 7.45
C PHE A 104 -4.32 -1.99 7.82
N SER A 105 -4.00 -1.89 9.11
CA SER A 105 -2.91 -1.06 9.60
C SER A 105 -1.79 -1.90 10.15
N MET A 106 -0.58 -1.70 9.63
CA MET A 106 0.64 -2.31 10.14
C MET A 106 1.56 -1.26 10.75
N PRO A 107 2.34 -1.56 11.79
CA PRO A 107 3.38 -0.66 12.25
C PRO A 107 4.37 -0.33 11.11
N LEU A 108 4.70 0.94 10.91
CA LEU A 108 5.49 1.39 9.75
C LEU A 108 6.84 0.67 9.60
N GLY A 109 7.56 0.48 10.71
CA GLY A 109 8.83 -0.26 10.69
C GLY A 109 8.67 -1.74 10.34
N VAL A 110 7.53 -2.35 10.69
CA VAL A 110 7.16 -3.71 10.28
C VAL A 110 6.89 -3.74 8.77
N TYR A 111 6.18 -2.74 8.25
CA TYR A 111 5.86 -2.64 6.84
C TYR A 111 7.13 -2.65 5.98
N GLY A 112 8.13 -1.80 6.26
CA GLY A 112 9.38 -1.76 5.51
C GLY A 112 10.16 -3.09 5.54
N GLN A 113 10.24 -3.72 6.73
CA GLN A 113 10.87 -5.03 6.85
C GLN A 113 10.10 -6.13 6.10
N LEU A 114 8.77 -6.05 6.09
CA LEU A 114 7.92 -7.02 5.40
C LEU A 114 8.06 -6.88 3.87
N LEU A 115 8.12 -5.67 3.32
CA LEU A 115 8.41 -5.46 1.89
C LEU A 115 9.76 -6.08 1.49
N ASN A 116 10.79 -5.90 2.32
CA ASN A 116 12.09 -6.54 2.10
C ASN A 116 11.99 -8.08 2.15
N ALA A 117 11.18 -8.63 3.05
CA ALA A 117 10.93 -10.07 3.13
C ALA A 117 10.18 -10.57 1.88
N ILE A 118 9.17 -9.83 1.41
CA ILE A 118 8.44 -10.15 0.18
C ILE A 118 9.39 -10.15 -1.03
N GLY A 119 10.17 -9.09 -1.21
CA GLY A 119 11.13 -8.97 -2.31
C GLY A 119 12.21 -10.05 -2.32
N SER A 120 12.63 -10.53 -1.14
CA SER A 120 13.56 -11.64 -0.98
C SER A 120 12.90 -13.03 -0.87
N LYS A 121 11.60 -13.13 -1.17
CA LYS A 121 10.81 -14.39 -1.14
C LYS A 121 10.84 -15.11 0.21
N ARG A 122 10.98 -14.36 1.30
CA ARG A 122 10.84 -14.90 2.66
C ARG A 122 9.36 -15.01 3.04
N PRO A 123 8.97 -15.94 3.92
CA PRO A 123 7.56 -16.17 4.29
C PRO A 123 6.96 -15.02 5.10
N GLY A 124 7.79 -14.12 5.63
CA GLY A 124 7.39 -13.00 6.47
C GLY A 124 8.49 -12.58 7.42
N ILE A 125 8.12 -11.85 8.47
CA ILE A 125 9.04 -11.39 9.51
C ILE A 125 8.52 -11.77 10.90
N ILE A 126 9.44 -12.04 11.80
CA ILE A 126 9.15 -12.33 13.23
C ILE A 126 9.68 -11.15 14.05
N THR A 127 8.83 -10.56 14.87
CA THR A 127 9.20 -9.41 15.71
C THR A 127 8.31 -9.32 16.94
N HIS A 128 8.77 -8.64 17.99
CA HIS A 128 7.95 -8.28 19.15
C HIS A 128 7.12 -7.01 18.93
N VAL A 129 7.39 -6.27 17.85
CA VAL A 129 6.68 -5.02 17.54
C VAL A 129 5.22 -5.31 17.25
N GLY A 130 4.33 -4.65 17.97
CA GLY A 130 2.89 -4.82 17.85
C GLY A 130 2.25 -5.72 18.92
N LEU A 131 3.03 -6.44 19.74
CA LEU A 131 2.47 -7.20 20.86
C LEU A 131 1.64 -6.32 21.80
N ASN A 132 0.47 -6.79 22.19
CA ASN A 132 -0.51 -6.11 23.05
C ASN A 132 -1.04 -4.79 22.47
N THR A 133 -0.93 -4.57 21.16
CA THR A 133 -1.51 -3.43 20.44
C THR A 133 -2.58 -3.91 19.45
N TYR A 134 -3.17 -2.98 18.69
CA TYR A 134 -4.12 -3.30 17.61
C TYR A 134 -3.57 -4.29 16.56
N ALA A 135 -2.24 -4.40 16.42
CA ALA A 135 -1.62 -5.35 15.49
C ALA A 135 -1.58 -6.79 16.03
N ASP A 136 -1.74 -6.98 17.34
CA ASP A 136 -1.75 -8.30 17.96
C ASP A 136 -3.03 -9.06 17.55
N PRO A 137 -2.95 -10.31 17.08
CA PRO A 137 -4.13 -11.08 16.69
C PRO A 137 -5.10 -11.38 17.86
N ARG A 138 -4.64 -11.23 19.10
CA ARG A 138 -5.49 -11.31 20.30
C ARG A 138 -6.36 -10.05 20.49
N GLN A 139 -6.07 -8.99 19.74
CA GLN A 139 -6.84 -7.76 19.66
C GLN A 139 -7.50 -7.68 18.28
N ASP A 140 -7.06 -6.77 17.40
CA ASP A 140 -7.63 -6.57 16.07
C ASP A 140 -6.86 -7.25 14.93
N GLY A 141 -5.63 -7.72 15.16
CA GLY A 141 -4.81 -8.38 14.12
C GLY A 141 -4.57 -7.51 12.89
N CYS A 142 -4.27 -6.23 13.10
CA CYS A 142 -4.12 -5.21 12.05
C CYS A 142 -5.42 -4.78 11.34
N LYS A 143 -6.59 -5.33 11.65
CA LYS A 143 -7.88 -5.04 10.99
C LYS A 143 -8.49 -3.77 11.58
N MET A 144 -8.69 -2.74 10.77
CA MET A 144 -9.14 -1.43 11.25
C MET A 144 -10.65 -1.23 11.20
N ASN A 145 -11.38 -2.02 10.41
CA ASN A 145 -12.81 -1.82 10.21
C ASN A 145 -13.53 -3.16 9.97
N GLU A 146 -14.86 -3.12 9.91
CA GLU A 146 -15.67 -4.34 9.77
C GLU A 146 -15.45 -5.06 8.43
N LEU A 147 -15.17 -4.32 7.34
CA LEU A 147 -14.82 -4.94 6.06
C LEU A 147 -13.50 -5.71 6.16
N ALA A 148 -12.49 -5.19 6.86
CA ALA A 148 -11.23 -5.88 7.06
C ALA A 148 -11.41 -7.13 7.95
N LYS A 149 -12.32 -7.08 8.94
CA LYS A 149 -12.65 -8.26 9.77
C LYS A 149 -13.36 -9.34 8.95
N ALA A 150 -14.24 -8.93 8.03
CA ALA A 150 -14.99 -9.83 7.15
C ALA A 150 -14.17 -10.36 5.96
N ASP A 151 -13.08 -9.71 5.58
CA ASP A 151 -12.22 -10.08 4.43
C ASP A 151 -11.58 -11.48 4.57
N GLY A 152 -11.36 -11.93 5.79
CA GLY A 152 -10.78 -13.25 6.08
C GLY A 152 -9.25 -13.30 5.97
N ARG A 153 -8.57 -12.22 5.62
CA ARG A 153 -7.09 -12.16 5.64
C ARG A 153 -6.59 -12.15 7.06
N GLU A 154 -5.62 -13.02 7.32
CA GLU A 154 -4.87 -13.05 8.57
C GLU A 154 -3.45 -12.57 8.28
N MET A 155 -3.21 -11.27 8.56
CA MET A 155 -1.94 -10.59 8.24
C MET A 155 -0.83 -10.93 9.23
N VAL A 156 -1.21 -11.37 10.43
CA VAL A 156 -0.29 -11.59 11.55
C VAL A 156 -0.73 -12.79 12.38
N GLU A 157 0.25 -13.54 12.90
CA GLU A 157 0.04 -14.65 13.83
C GLU A 157 0.85 -14.44 15.11
N LEU A 158 0.30 -14.88 16.24
CA LEU A 158 1.05 -15.00 17.48
C LEU A 158 1.85 -16.30 17.44
N ILE A 159 3.15 -16.22 17.66
CA ILE A 159 4.03 -17.39 17.74
C ILE A 159 4.84 -17.36 19.01
N HIS A 160 5.19 -18.55 19.51
CA HIS A 160 6.01 -18.72 20.72
C HIS A 160 7.37 -19.29 20.33
N VAL A 161 8.44 -18.53 20.60
CA VAL A 161 9.81 -18.92 20.25
C VAL A 161 10.71 -18.70 21.47
N SER A 162 11.46 -19.72 21.86
CA SER A 162 12.44 -19.66 22.98
C SER A 162 11.84 -19.07 24.27
N GLY A 163 10.61 -19.48 24.63
CA GLY A 163 9.96 -19.05 25.86
C GLY A 163 9.36 -17.63 25.83
N LYS A 164 9.24 -17.00 24.65
CA LYS A 164 8.71 -15.65 24.48
C LYS A 164 7.70 -15.59 23.34
N ASP A 165 6.73 -14.69 23.49
CA ASP A 165 5.77 -14.37 22.44
C ASP A 165 6.38 -13.41 21.40
N TYR A 166 6.08 -13.67 20.13
CA TYR A 166 6.38 -12.81 18.99
C TYR A 166 5.20 -12.76 18.04
N LEU A 167 5.18 -11.76 17.19
CA LEU A 167 4.26 -11.68 16.06
C LEU A 167 4.99 -12.10 14.79
N PHE A 168 4.35 -12.96 14.02
CA PHE A 168 4.77 -13.33 12.66
C PHE A 168 3.89 -12.61 11.66
N TYR A 169 4.42 -11.56 11.00
CA TYR A 169 3.76 -10.86 9.92
C TYR A 169 4.01 -11.60 8.62
N LYS A 170 2.94 -12.06 7.99
CA LYS A 170 2.99 -12.91 6.81
C LYS A 170 3.30 -12.12 5.55
N ALA A 171 4.20 -12.64 4.72
CA ALA A 171 4.39 -12.13 3.35
C ALA A 171 3.13 -12.42 2.51
N PHE A 172 2.82 -11.52 1.59
CA PHE A 172 1.74 -11.63 0.63
C PHE A 172 2.22 -11.26 -0.77
N HIS A 173 1.43 -11.59 -1.79
CA HIS A 173 1.79 -11.31 -3.17
C HIS A 173 1.52 -9.86 -3.53
N ILE A 174 2.43 -9.22 -4.28
CA ILE A 174 2.28 -7.92 -4.91
C ILE A 174 2.42 -8.14 -6.42
N ASP A 175 1.40 -7.80 -7.20
CA ASP A 175 1.37 -8.03 -8.64
C ASP A 175 2.19 -7.00 -9.41
N ALA A 176 2.16 -5.74 -8.97
CA ALA A 176 2.86 -4.62 -9.58
C ALA A 176 3.16 -3.53 -8.55
N CYS A 177 4.14 -2.68 -8.87
CA CYS A 177 4.43 -1.48 -8.11
C CYS A 177 4.46 -0.26 -9.03
N ILE A 178 3.94 0.87 -8.56
CA ILE A 178 4.12 2.18 -9.17
C ILE A 178 4.96 3.03 -8.21
N LEU A 179 6.12 3.44 -8.70
CA LEU A 179 7.11 4.16 -7.91
C LEU A 179 7.46 5.48 -8.58
N HIS A 180 7.54 6.55 -7.78
CA HIS A 180 8.13 7.79 -8.23
C HIS A 180 9.64 7.77 -7.95
N ALA A 181 10.43 8.16 -8.94
CA ALA A 181 11.87 8.24 -8.81
C ALA A 181 12.41 9.44 -9.61
N SER A 182 13.56 9.98 -9.18
CA SER A 182 14.22 11.11 -9.86
C SER A 182 14.75 10.72 -11.23
N TYR A 183 15.28 9.51 -11.35
CA TYR A 183 15.90 8.99 -12.58
C TYR A 183 15.65 7.49 -12.72
N ALA A 184 15.62 7.06 -13.97
CA ALA A 184 15.66 5.65 -14.33
C ALA A 184 16.65 5.45 -15.51
N ASP A 185 17.36 4.33 -15.53
CA ASP A 185 18.21 3.95 -16.65
C ASP A 185 17.49 3.00 -17.63
N THR A 186 18.16 2.67 -18.73
CA THR A 186 17.62 1.77 -19.76
C THR A 186 17.49 0.32 -19.31
N GLU A 187 18.08 -0.06 -18.19
CA GLU A 187 17.97 -1.39 -17.59
C GLU A 187 16.84 -1.46 -16.55
N GLY A 188 16.25 -0.30 -16.18
CA GLY A 188 15.19 -0.19 -15.20
C GLY A 188 15.67 0.01 -13.76
N ASN A 189 16.96 0.31 -13.55
CA ASN A 189 17.42 0.77 -12.25
C ASN A 189 16.92 2.19 -12.01
N ILE A 190 16.50 2.48 -10.79
CA ILE A 190 15.99 3.80 -10.39
C ILE A 190 16.91 4.44 -9.36
N SER A 191 16.91 5.78 -9.34
CA SER A 191 17.61 6.58 -8.35
C SER A 191 16.66 7.59 -7.71
N LEU A 192 16.72 7.72 -6.40
CA LEU A 192 15.97 8.66 -5.59
C LEU A 192 16.82 9.88 -5.19
N GLN A 193 17.88 10.16 -5.94
CA GLN A 193 18.91 11.15 -5.58
C GLN A 193 18.35 12.55 -5.27
N ASN A 194 17.28 12.97 -5.94
CA ASN A 194 16.67 14.29 -5.75
C ASN A 194 15.36 14.23 -4.95
N GLU A 195 14.97 13.05 -4.47
CA GLU A 195 13.77 12.93 -3.66
C GLU A 195 14.04 13.39 -2.22
N PRO A 196 13.12 14.15 -1.61
CA PRO A 196 13.29 14.69 -0.26
C PRO A 196 13.12 13.63 0.85
N VAL A 197 12.65 12.45 0.50
CA VAL A 197 12.43 11.33 1.44
C VAL A 197 13.13 10.07 0.93
N HIS A 198 13.59 9.24 1.84
CA HIS A 198 14.16 7.93 1.50
C HIS A 198 13.06 6.99 1.03
N GLY A 199 13.16 6.53 -0.21
CA GLY A 199 12.18 5.65 -0.84
C GLY A 199 12.24 4.19 -0.39
N ASP A 200 13.16 3.82 0.48
CA ASP A 200 13.36 2.48 1.02
C ASP A 200 12.26 2.03 2.00
N LEU A 201 11.39 2.94 2.41
CA LEU A 201 10.18 2.67 3.21
C LEU A 201 8.88 2.81 2.41
N LEU A 202 8.99 3.00 1.09
CA LEU A 202 7.85 3.36 0.23
C LEU A 202 7.52 2.25 -0.74
#